data_80047093afee26ac6ecdfff9c031b631
#
_entry.id   80047093afee26ac6ecdfff9c031b631
#
_cell.length_a   1.000
_cell.length_b   1.000
_cell.length_c   1.000
_cell.angle_alpha   90.00
_cell.angle_beta   90.00
_cell.angle_gamma   90.00
#
_symmetry.space_group_name_H-M   'P 1'
#
loop_
_entity.id
_entity.type
_entity.pdbx_description
1 polymer ?
#
loop_
_entity_poly.entity_id
_entity_poly.type
_entity_poly.pdbx_seq_one_letter_code
_entity_poly.pdbx_strand_id
1 'polypeptide(L)'
;TDPYIIWISEIILQQTRVAQGYDYFLRFIHRFPNVTALAEAPEDEVMKCWQGLGYYSRARNLHAAAKSMNGVFPATYEEVRALKGVGDYTAAAICSSAYGMPYAVVDGNVYRVLSRYFGIDTPVDSTEGKKLFAALADEMMDKSQPAVYNQAIMDFGAIQCTPQSPNCLFCPLVDSCSALKEGTITKLPVKQHKTKTTNRYFNYIYVRVGACTYLHKRTEDDIWKNLFEFPLIETEAPVTEEEFRELPQVRAFFADGEVSGLRLISGNVKHVLSHRVIYTNFYEVVLPENSTSFSAFLRVKIEDLE
;
A
#
# COMPACT_ATOMS: atom_id res chain seq x y z
N THR A 1 16.87 7.66 -18.87
CA THR A 1 15.43 7.62 -18.50
C THR A 1 15.20 8.59 -17.36
N ASP A 2 14.05 9.27 -17.34
CA ASP A 2 13.71 10.27 -16.31
C ASP A 2 13.58 9.60 -14.94
N PRO A 3 14.38 10.00 -13.92
CA PRO A 3 14.33 9.40 -12.58
C PRO A 3 12.99 9.64 -11.87
N TYR A 4 12.31 10.75 -12.14
CA TYR A 4 10.98 11.03 -11.61
C TYR A 4 9.97 9.98 -12.09
N ILE A 5 9.94 9.69 -13.38
CA ILE A 5 9.02 8.72 -13.98
C ILE A 5 9.27 7.31 -13.42
N ILE A 6 10.55 6.92 -13.27
CA ILE A 6 10.91 5.64 -12.65
C ILE A 6 10.43 5.59 -11.20
N TRP A 7 10.68 6.64 -10.42
CA TRP A 7 10.24 6.72 -9.03
C TRP A 7 8.73 6.57 -8.88
N ILE A 8 7.92 7.29 -9.68
CA ILE A 8 6.46 7.15 -9.68
C ILE A 8 6.04 5.70 -9.97
N SER A 9 6.65 5.08 -10.99
CA SER A 9 6.39 3.69 -11.36
C SER A 9 6.71 2.74 -10.21
N GLU A 10 7.89 2.85 -9.62
CA GLU A 10 8.33 2.00 -8.51
C GLU A 10 7.40 2.11 -7.29
N ILE A 11 6.98 3.31 -6.92
CA ILE A 11 6.08 3.50 -5.79
C ILE A 11 4.67 2.96 -6.08
N ILE A 12 4.14 3.15 -7.29
CA ILE A 12 2.83 2.61 -7.69
C ILE A 12 2.85 1.08 -7.68
N LEU A 13 3.93 0.46 -8.15
CA LEU A 13 4.04 -0.99 -8.26
C LEU A 13 4.39 -1.70 -6.94
N GLN A 14 4.72 -0.96 -5.86
CA GLN A 14 4.84 -1.56 -4.54
C GLN A 14 3.55 -2.30 -4.16
N GLN A 15 3.60 -3.63 -4.04
CA GLN A 15 2.46 -4.50 -3.72
C GLN A 15 1.25 -4.35 -4.67
N THR A 16 1.47 -3.85 -5.89
CA THR A 16 0.45 -3.69 -6.93
C THR A 16 0.93 -4.39 -8.19
N ARG A 17 0.06 -5.18 -8.82
CA ARG A 17 0.36 -5.84 -10.09
C ARG A 17 0.44 -4.80 -11.22
N VAL A 18 1.31 -5.02 -12.21
CA VAL A 18 1.48 -4.12 -13.36
C VAL A 18 0.16 -3.82 -14.04
N ALA A 19 -0.65 -4.84 -14.35
CA ALA A 19 -1.95 -4.68 -15.00
C ALA A 19 -2.92 -3.78 -14.20
N GLN A 20 -2.84 -3.78 -12.86
CA GLN A 20 -3.65 -2.91 -12.01
C GLN A 20 -3.05 -1.50 -11.91
N GLY A 21 -1.72 -1.39 -11.84
CA GLY A 21 -1.01 -0.12 -11.62
C GLY A 21 -0.89 0.75 -12.88
N TYR A 22 -0.99 0.16 -14.07
CA TYR A 22 -0.67 0.84 -15.33
C TYR A 22 -1.54 2.08 -15.59
N ASP A 23 -2.86 1.97 -15.46
CA ASP A 23 -3.77 3.10 -15.68
C ASP A 23 -3.61 4.19 -14.61
N TYR A 24 -3.29 3.78 -13.37
CA TYR A 24 -2.96 4.73 -12.29
C TYR A 24 -1.67 5.48 -12.60
N PHE A 25 -0.65 4.80 -13.06
CA PHE A 25 0.60 5.40 -13.48
C PHE A 25 0.39 6.44 -14.57
N LEU A 26 -0.31 6.11 -15.64
CA LEU A 26 -0.59 7.04 -16.74
C LEU A 26 -1.36 8.29 -16.28
N ARG A 27 -2.42 8.11 -15.47
CA ARG A 27 -3.18 9.23 -14.93
C ARG A 27 -2.33 10.11 -14.01
N PHE A 28 -1.50 9.48 -13.18
CA PHE A 28 -0.66 10.19 -12.21
C PHE A 28 0.39 11.04 -12.89
N ILE A 29 1.16 10.51 -13.85
CA ILE A 29 2.17 11.27 -14.61
C ILE A 29 1.56 12.31 -15.53
N HIS A 30 0.34 12.07 -16.04
CA HIS A 30 -0.39 13.08 -16.80
C HIS A 30 -0.77 14.29 -15.94
N ARG A 31 -1.27 14.03 -14.71
CA ARG A 31 -1.67 15.09 -13.79
C ARG A 31 -0.49 15.80 -13.13
N PHE A 32 0.55 15.05 -12.80
CA PHE A 32 1.77 15.51 -12.13
C PHE A 32 2.99 15.13 -12.98
N PRO A 33 3.31 15.90 -14.03
CA PRO A 33 4.34 15.49 -15.01
C PRO A 33 5.78 15.58 -14.50
N ASN A 34 6.01 16.22 -13.37
CA ASN A 34 7.33 16.39 -12.76
C ASN A 34 7.25 16.61 -11.24
N VAL A 35 8.42 16.64 -10.59
CA VAL A 35 8.55 16.83 -9.13
C VAL A 35 7.85 18.10 -8.64
N THR A 36 8.01 19.23 -9.37
CA THR A 36 7.43 20.52 -8.98
C THR A 36 5.90 20.48 -9.02
N ALA A 37 5.31 19.97 -10.10
CA ALA A 37 3.86 19.85 -10.22
C ALA A 37 3.26 18.97 -9.11
N LEU A 38 3.97 17.88 -8.73
CA LEU A 38 3.55 17.04 -7.62
C LEU A 38 3.71 17.74 -6.26
N ALA A 39 4.82 18.45 -6.04
CA ALA A 39 5.10 19.13 -4.78
C ALA A 39 4.11 20.26 -4.48
N GLU A 40 3.71 21.02 -5.51
CA GLU A 40 2.80 22.16 -5.40
C GLU A 40 1.31 21.77 -5.34
N ALA A 41 0.98 20.54 -5.69
CA ALA A 41 -0.40 20.06 -5.70
C ALA A 41 -0.99 20.04 -4.28
N PRO A 42 -2.30 20.33 -4.12
CA PRO A 42 -3.01 20.06 -2.89
C PRO A 42 -2.98 18.56 -2.55
N GLU A 43 -2.80 18.23 -1.27
CA GLU A 43 -2.73 16.82 -0.83
C GLU A 43 -3.99 16.03 -1.22
N ASP A 44 -5.16 16.63 -1.08
CA ASP A 44 -6.44 15.98 -1.41
C ASP A 44 -6.52 15.61 -2.90
N GLU A 45 -5.90 16.38 -3.80
CA GLU A 45 -5.82 16.05 -5.21
C GLU A 45 -4.90 14.86 -5.48
N VAL A 46 -3.74 14.81 -4.82
CA VAL A 46 -2.83 13.65 -4.89
C VAL A 46 -3.53 12.40 -4.39
N MET A 47 -4.26 12.51 -3.28
CA MET A 47 -5.02 11.39 -2.71
C MET A 47 -6.16 10.95 -3.61
N LYS A 48 -6.86 11.88 -4.30
CA LYS A 48 -7.90 11.56 -5.28
C LYS A 48 -7.34 10.80 -6.48
N CYS A 49 -6.18 11.20 -7.02
CA CYS A 49 -5.50 10.46 -8.10
C CYS A 49 -5.09 9.06 -7.69
N TRP A 50 -4.88 8.81 -6.39
CA TRP A 50 -4.50 7.51 -5.81
C TRP A 50 -5.69 6.63 -5.42
N GLN A 51 -6.90 7.18 -5.45
CA GLN A 51 -8.12 6.50 -4.99
C GLN A 51 -8.30 5.14 -5.68
N GLY A 52 -8.51 4.08 -4.87
CA GLY A 52 -8.69 2.71 -5.34
C GLY A 52 -7.40 1.88 -5.44
N LEU A 53 -6.21 2.50 -5.44
CA LEU A 53 -4.93 1.78 -5.51
C LEU A 53 -4.54 1.12 -4.17
N GLY A 54 -5.05 1.65 -3.05
CA GLY A 54 -4.74 1.18 -1.70
C GLY A 54 -3.37 1.66 -1.18
N TYR A 55 -3.04 1.26 0.06
CA TYR A 55 -1.79 1.66 0.72
C TYR A 55 -1.50 3.16 0.60
N TYR A 56 -2.45 3.99 0.97
CA TYR A 56 -2.44 5.45 0.80
C TYR A 56 -1.24 6.16 1.46
N SER A 57 -0.56 5.51 2.41
CA SER A 57 0.71 6.00 2.93
C SER A 57 1.77 6.20 1.86
N ARG A 58 1.72 5.42 0.75
CA ARG A 58 2.62 5.61 -0.40
C ARG A 58 2.40 6.97 -1.06
N ALA A 59 1.14 7.35 -1.32
CA ALA A 59 0.81 8.65 -1.90
C ALA A 59 1.24 9.81 -0.99
N ARG A 60 0.98 9.71 0.33
CA ARG A 60 1.43 10.73 1.29
C ARG A 60 2.95 10.85 1.35
N ASN A 61 3.65 9.71 1.38
CA ASN A 61 5.11 9.70 1.39
C ASN A 61 5.69 10.27 0.09
N LEU A 62 5.10 9.89 -1.05
CA LEU A 62 5.48 10.40 -2.37
C LEU A 62 5.33 11.92 -2.45
N HIS A 63 4.20 12.45 -1.99
CA HIS A 63 3.94 13.89 -1.96
C HIS A 63 4.90 14.63 -1.00
N ALA A 64 5.14 14.07 0.19
CA ALA A 64 6.09 14.65 1.14
C ALA A 64 7.54 14.61 0.62
N ALA A 65 7.93 13.54 -0.08
CA ALA A 65 9.23 13.43 -0.73
C ALA A 65 9.37 14.46 -1.86
N ALA A 66 8.35 14.62 -2.72
CA ALA A 66 8.37 15.65 -3.77
C ALA A 66 8.60 17.05 -3.22
N LYS A 67 7.93 17.41 -2.12
CA LYS A 67 8.13 18.70 -1.42
C LYS A 67 9.56 18.89 -0.91
N SER A 68 10.22 17.80 -0.44
CA SER A 68 11.58 17.89 0.08
C SER A 68 12.66 18.03 -1.02
N MET A 69 12.34 17.72 -2.27
CA MET A 69 13.28 17.77 -3.39
C MET A 69 13.51 19.17 -3.95
N ASN A 70 12.70 20.17 -3.58
CA ASN A 70 12.81 21.55 -4.08
C ASN A 70 12.88 21.64 -5.62
N GLY A 71 12.11 20.81 -6.32
CA GLY A 71 11.99 20.82 -7.78
C GLY A 71 13.07 20.02 -8.53
N VAL A 72 14.09 19.47 -7.84
CA VAL A 72 15.18 18.72 -8.45
C VAL A 72 15.23 17.30 -7.88
N PHE A 73 15.15 16.30 -8.75
CA PHE A 73 15.28 14.90 -8.31
C PHE A 73 16.74 14.62 -7.91
N PRO A 74 16.98 13.97 -6.75
CA PRO A 74 18.36 13.71 -6.29
C PRO A 74 19.10 12.73 -7.21
N ALA A 75 20.42 12.90 -7.30
CA ALA A 75 21.27 12.20 -8.24
C ALA A 75 22.28 11.23 -7.57
N THR A 76 22.25 11.08 -6.25
CA THR A 76 23.08 10.09 -5.51
C THR A 76 22.20 9.04 -4.86
N TYR A 77 22.75 7.85 -4.60
CA TYR A 77 22.00 6.77 -3.94
C TYR A 77 21.55 7.18 -2.53
N GLU A 78 22.42 7.84 -1.79
CA GLU A 78 22.18 8.28 -0.41
C GLU A 78 21.03 9.27 -0.33
N GLU A 79 20.99 10.23 -1.23
CA GLU A 79 19.91 11.22 -1.31
C GLU A 79 18.59 10.58 -1.76
N VAL A 80 18.59 9.71 -2.76
CA VAL A 80 17.41 8.96 -3.20
C VAL A 80 16.89 8.08 -2.08
N ARG A 81 17.78 7.39 -1.37
CA ARG A 81 17.46 6.51 -0.23
C ARG A 81 16.87 7.28 0.96
N ALA A 82 17.26 8.54 1.14
CA ALA A 82 16.75 9.42 2.20
C ALA A 82 15.33 9.95 1.94
N LEU A 83 14.80 9.80 0.72
CA LEU A 83 13.45 10.23 0.38
C LEU A 83 12.41 9.44 1.18
N LYS A 84 11.38 10.15 1.64
CA LYS A 84 10.32 9.53 2.42
C LYS A 84 9.60 8.42 1.62
N GLY A 85 9.52 7.23 2.19
CA GLY A 85 8.90 6.06 1.56
C GLY A 85 9.80 5.30 0.58
N VAL A 86 11.06 5.71 0.43
CA VAL A 86 12.06 5.01 -0.38
C VAL A 86 12.93 4.12 0.52
N GLY A 87 12.91 2.82 0.25
CA GLY A 87 13.76 1.81 0.88
C GLY A 87 14.96 1.45 0.00
N ASP A 88 15.83 0.55 0.51
CA ASP A 88 17.02 0.11 -0.21
C ASP A 88 16.70 -0.44 -1.60
N TYR A 89 15.65 -1.28 -1.72
CA TYR A 89 15.16 -1.79 -3.00
C TYR A 89 14.78 -0.65 -3.97
N THR A 90 13.91 0.26 -3.53
CA THR A 90 13.42 1.35 -4.41
C THR A 90 14.56 2.29 -4.82
N ALA A 91 15.48 2.60 -3.90
CA ALA A 91 16.66 3.40 -4.22
C ALA A 91 17.56 2.70 -5.25
N ALA A 92 17.85 1.40 -5.07
CA ALA A 92 18.61 0.62 -6.02
C ALA A 92 17.95 0.55 -7.42
N ALA A 93 16.64 0.33 -7.47
CA ALA A 93 15.87 0.30 -8.71
C ALA A 93 15.93 1.64 -9.46
N ILE A 94 15.71 2.76 -8.75
CA ILE A 94 15.80 4.11 -9.34
C ILE A 94 17.21 4.39 -9.82
N CYS A 95 18.22 4.21 -8.96
CA CYS A 95 19.60 4.57 -9.26
C CYS A 95 20.19 3.72 -10.40
N SER A 96 19.88 2.43 -10.45
CA SER A 96 20.32 1.57 -11.54
C SER A 96 19.64 1.92 -12.87
N SER A 97 18.32 2.16 -12.84
CA SER A 97 17.55 2.39 -14.06
C SER A 97 17.69 3.82 -14.63
N ALA A 98 17.80 4.83 -13.76
CA ALA A 98 17.90 6.23 -14.18
C ALA A 98 19.35 6.64 -14.47
N TYR A 99 20.28 6.19 -13.64
CA TYR A 99 21.67 6.69 -13.63
C TYR A 99 22.71 5.65 -14.00
N GLY A 100 22.30 4.37 -14.20
CA GLY A 100 23.23 3.28 -14.50
C GLY A 100 24.15 2.94 -13.33
N MET A 101 23.77 3.29 -12.10
CA MET A 101 24.57 3.01 -10.90
C MET A 101 24.52 1.53 -10.55
N PRO A 102 25.63 0.92 -10.13
CA PRO A 102 25.72 -0.52 -9.87
C PRO A 102 25.18 -0.90 -8.49
N TYR A 103 23.87 -0.68 -8.27
CA TYR A 103 23.17 -1.09 -7.07
C TYR A 103 22.20 -2.25 -7.37
N ALA A 104 22.40 -3.38 -6.70
CA ALA A 104 21.55 -4.55 -6.86
C ALA A 104 20.22 -4.40 -6.15
N VAL A 105 19.12 -4.80 -6.83
CA VAL A 105 17.79 -4.89 -6.22
C VAL A 105 17.65 -6.22 -5.48
N VAL A 106 17.00 -6.20 -4.32
CA VAL A 106 16.66 -7.40 -3.55
C VAL A 106 15.19 -7.31 -3.11
N ASP A 107 14.31 -7.82 -3.95
CA ASP A 107 12.87 -7.96 -3.67
C ASP A 107 12.50 -9.41 -3.31
N GLY A 108 11.23 -9.69 -3.14
CA GLY A 108 10.73 -11.04 -2.87
C GLY A 108 11.04 -12.06 -3.98
N ASN A 109 11.17 -11.60 -5.23
CA ASN A 109 11.55 -12.45 -6.36
C ASN A 109 13.04 -12.79 -6.29
N VAL A 110 13.88 -11.79 -6.07
CA VAL A 110 15.34 -11.94 -5.97
C VAL A 110 15.71 -12.82 -4.76
N TYR A 111 15.12 -12.57 -3.58
CA TYR A 111 15.29 -13.45 -2.42
C TYR A 111 14.98 -14.92 -2.76
N ARG A 112 13.91 -15.18 -3.47
CA ARG A 112 13.49 -16.54 -3.84
C ARG A 112 14.47 -17.17 -4.85
N VAL A 113 14.88 -16.43 -5.86
CA VAL A 113 15.84 -16.91 -6.87
C VAL A 113 17.16 -17.25 -6.21
N LEU A 114 17.76 -16.33 -5.48
CA LEU A 114 19.06 -16.52 -4.84
C LEU A 114 19.01 -17.61 -3.77
N SER A 115 17.98 -17.62 -2.93
CA SER A 115 17.79 -18.65 -1.90
C SER A 115 17.74 -20.06 -2.51
N ARG A 116 16.95 -20.25 -3.58
CA ARG A 116 16.83 -21.54 -4.27
C ARG A 116 18.07 -21.92 -5.04
N TYR A 117 18.63 -20.99 -5.79
CA TYR A 117 19.79 -21.29 -6.64
C TYR A 117 21.00 -21.71 -5.80
N PHE A 118 21.30 -21.00 -4.72
CA PHE A 118 22.43 -21.28 -3.83
C PHE A 118 22.11 -22.24 -2.68
N GLY A 119 20.85 -22.64 -2.48
CA GLY A 119 20.43 -23.51 -1.37
C GLY A 119 20.47 -22.82 0.00
N ILE A 120 20.30 -21.49 0.06
CA ILE A 120 20.42 -20.72 1.30
C ILE A 120 19.10 -20.76 2.09
N ASP A 121 19.17 -21.26 3.32
CA ASP A 121 18.05 -21.41 4.26
C ASP A 121 18.01 -20.32 5.36
N THR A 122 18.98 -19.39 5.36
CA THR A 122 18.93 -18.20 6.24
C THR A 122 17.65 -17.42 6.00
N PRO A 123 16.85 -17.11 7.05
CA PRO A 123 15.58 -16.42 6.88
C PRO A 123 15.77 -15.04 6.23
N VAL A 124 15.08 -14.80 5.10
CA VAL A 124 15.23 -13.59 4.29
C VAL A 124 14.75 -12.31 4.99
N ASP A 125 13.90 -12.44 6.02
CA ASP A 125 13.37 -11.35 6.84
C ASP A 125 14.16 -11.10 8.13
N SER A 126 15.20 -11.90 8.41
CA SER A 126 16.15 -11.64 9.49
C SER A 126 17.17 -10.55 9.11
N THR A 127 17.80 -9.94 10.13
CA THR A 127 18.87 -8.96 9.91
C THR A 127 20.08 -9.57 9.19
N GLU A 128 20.44 -10.80 9.56
CA GLU A 128 21.51 -11.57 8.94
C GLU A 128 21.17 -11.91 7.47
N GLY A 129 19.96 -12.43 7.22
CA GLY A 129 19.50 -12.75 5.87
C GLY A 129 19.49 -11.53 4.95
N LYS A 130 19.01 -10.39 5.42
CA LYS A 130 19.04 -9.15 4.62
C LYS A 130 20.45 -8.76 4.20
N LYS A 131 21.44 -8.84 5.11
CA LYS A 131 22.83 -8.55 4.83
C LYS A 131 23.45 -9.56 3.86
N LEU A 132 23.20 -10.85 4.10
CA LEU A 132 23.71 -11.94 3.27
C LEU A 132 23.21 -11.82 1.83
N PHE A 133 21.92 -11.67 1.63
CA PHE A 133 21.32 -11.59 0.30
C PHE A 133 21.66 -10.29 -0.43
N ALA A 134 21.82 -9.17 0.30
CA ALA A 134 22.28 -7.93 -0.30
C ALA A 134 23.72 -8.06 -0.83
N ALA A 135 24.64 -8.63 -0.04
CA ALA A 135 26.01 -8.87 -0.46
C ALA A 135 26.07 -9.83 -1.66
N LEU A 136 25.32 -10.93 -1.62
CA LEU A 136 25.24 -11.90 -2.71
C LEU A 136 24.69 -11.29 -4.00
N ALA A 137 23.63 -10.47 -3.89
CA ALA A 137 23.04 -9.80 -5.04
C ALA A 137 24.03 -8.80 -5.68
N ASP A 138 24.81 -8.08 -4.86
CA ASP A 138 25.85 -7.17 -5.37
C ASP A 138 27.01 -7.93 -6.06
N GLU A 139 27.42 -9.08 -5.51
CA GLU A 139 28.46 -9.94 -6.09
C GLU A 139 28.03 -10.51 -7.44
N MET A 140 26.75 -10.94 -7.54
CA MET A 140 26.21 -11.57 -8.75
C MET A 140 25.84 -10.58 -9.85
N MET A 141 25.75 -9.29 -9.54
CA MET A 141 25.29 -8.28 -10.48
C MET A 141 26.28 -8.01 -11.60
N ASP A 142 25.79 -7.98 -12.85
CA ASP A 142 26.54 -7.39 -13.97
C ASP A 142 26.57 -5.86 -13.80
N LYS A 143 27.70 -5.36 -13.28
CA LYS A 143 27.90 -3.93 -13.00
C LYS A 143 28.04 -3.09 -14.27
N SER A 144 28.19 -3.71 -15.43
CA SER A 144 28.25 -3.02 -16.74
C SER A 144 26.83 -2.70 -17.26
N GLN A 145 25.81 -3.48 -16.84
CA GLN A 145 24.41 -3.33 -17.24
C GLN A 145 23.46 -3.48 -16.06
N PRO A 146 23.57 -2.65 -15.01
CA PRO A 146 22.86 -2.86 -13.75
C PRO A 146 21.33 -2.82 -13.89
N ALA A 147 20.79 -1.94 -14.72
CA ALA A 147 19.35 -1.85 -14.98
C ALA A 147 18.81 -3.12 -15.63
N VAL A 148 19.51 -3.64 -16.65
CA VAL A 148 19.11 -4.86 -17.36
C VAL A 148 19.19 -6.07 -16.44
N TYR A 149 20.29 -6.18 -15.68
CA TYR A 149 20.46 -7.28 -14.73
C TYR A 149 19.36 -7.28 -13.66
N ASN A 150 19.09 -6.13 -13.04
CA ASN A 150 18.07 -6.00 -12.02
C ASN A 150 16.68 -6.40 -12.55
N GLN A 151 16.31 -5.91 -13.74
CA GLN A 151 15.05 -6.28 -14.36
C GLN A 151 14.99 -7.78 -14.68
N ALA A 152 16.06 -8.33 -15.26
CA ALA A 152 16.11 -9.74 -15.65
C ALA A 152 15.96 -10.70 -14.46
N ILE A 153 16.62 -10.43 -13.33
CA ILE A 153 16.51 -11.32 -12.16
C ILE A 153 15.13 -11.22 -11.50
N MET A 154 14.51 -10.04 -11.48
CA MET A 154 13.13 -9.88 -11.00
C MET A 154 12.14 -10.62 -11.88
N ASP A 155 12.23 -10.46 -13.20
CA ASP A 155 11.37 -11.13 -14.18
C ASP A 155 11.56 -12.66 -14.13
N PHE A 156 12.79 -13.12 -14.01
CA PHE A 156 13.09 -14.54 -13.85
C PHE A 156 12.41 -15.10 -12.60
N GLY A 157 12.45 -14.37 -11.49
CA GLY A 157 11.75 -14.76 -10.28
C GLY A 157 10.23 -14.73 -10.43
N ALA A 158 9.68 -13.78 -11.16
CA ALA A 158 8.24 -13.64 -11.35
C ALA A 158 7.65 -14.68 -12.32
N ILE A 159 8.38 -15.03 -13.38
CA ILE A 159 7.87 -15.83 -14.50
C ILE A 159 8.36 -17.28 -14.42
N GLN A 160 9.64 -17.50 -14.17
CA GLN A 160 10.29 -18.83 -14.21
C GLN A 160 10.38 -19.47 -12.82
N CYS A 161 11.03 -18.79 -11.86
CA CYS A 161 11.21 -19.29 -10.52
C CYS A 161 10.03 -18.87 -9.60
N THR A 162 8.81 -19.23 -9.98
CA THR A 162 7.57 -18.83 -9.30
C THR A 162 7.48 -19.34 -7.87
N PRO A 163 6.70 -18.69 -6.98
CA PRO A 163 6.55 -19.11 -5.58
C PRO A 163 6.02 -20.55 -5.45
N GLN A 164 5.00 -20.87 -6.24
CA GLN A 164 4.37 -22.18 -6.25
C GLN A 164 4.60 -22.85 -7.60
N SER A 165 4.90 -24.16 -7.59
CA SER A 165 5.04 -24.99 -8.78
C SER A 165 5.88 -24.37 -9.92
N PRO A 166 7.14 -23.94 -9.66
CA PRO A 166 8.00 -23.43 -10.73
C PRO A 166 8.29 -24.52 -11.76
N ASN A 167 8.36 -24.15 -13.04
CA ASN A 167 8.66 -25.09 -14.11
C ASN A 167 10.18 -25.37 -14.19
N CYS A 168 10.70 -26.15 -13.24
CA CYS A 168 12.14 -26.41 -13.10
C CYS A 168 12.73 -27.20 -14.28
N LEU A 169 11.94 -28.03 -14.97
CA LEU A 169 12.43 -28.83 -16.11
C LEU A 169 12.86 -27.98 -17.30
N PHE A 170 12.27 -26.82 -17.48
CA PHE A 170 12.58 -25.86 -18.55
C PHE A 170 13.37 -24.64 -18.02
N CYS A 171 13.92 -24.72 -16.80
CA CYS A 171 14.71 -23.66 -16.22
C CYS A 171 16.12 -23.65 -16.79
N PRO A 172 16.65 -22.54 -17.29
CA PRO A 172 18.03 -22.48 -17.81
C PRO A 172 19.09 -22.75 -16.73
N LEU A 173 18.71 -22.71 -15.45
CA LEU A 173 19.57 -22.98 -14.30
C LEU A 173 19.38 -24.38 -13.70
N VAL A 174 18.70 -25.29 -14.40
CA VAL A 174 18.31 -26.63 -13.91
C VAL A 174 19.50 -27.45 -13.41
N ASP A 175 20.60 -27.44 -14.14
CA ASP A 175 21.78 -28.25 -13.84
C ASP A 175 22.62 -27.77 -12.65
N SER A 176 22.47 -26.48 -12.30
CA SER A 176 23.28 -25.83 -11.24
C SER A 176 22.48 -25.48 -9.98
N CYS A 177 21.13 -25.57 -10.00
CA CYS A 177 20.27 -25.17 -8.91
C CYS A 177 20.36 -26.12 -7.71
N SER A 178 20.89 -25.63 -6.57
CA SER A 178 21.03 -26.40 -5.32
C SER A 178 19.69 -26.88 -4.78
N ALA A 179 18.68 -26.00 -4.71
CA ALA A 179 17.37 -26.37 -4.18
C ALA A 179 16.66 -27.46 -4.99
N LEU A 180 16.90 -27.52 -6.31
CA LEU A 180 16.37 -28.60 -7.14
C LEU A 180 17.08 -29.92 -6.85
N LYS A 181 18.41 -29.90 -6.76
CA LYS A 181 19.24 -31.08 -6.43
C LYS A 181 18.89 -31.67 -5.06
N GLU A 182 18.63 -30.80 -4.09
CA GLU A 182 18.34 -31.17 -2.70
C GLU A 182 16.85 -31.41 -2.41
N GLY A 183 15.96 -31.16 -3.38
CA GLY A 183 14.50 -31.26 -3.19
C GLY A 183 13.92 -30.23 -2.21
N THR A 184 14.54 -29.04 -2.09
CA THR A 184 14.16 -27.99 -1.13
C THR A 184 13.39 -26.81 -1.75
N ILE A 185 12.99 -26.91 -3.03
CA ILE A 185 12.29 -25.84 -3.79
C ILE A 185 11.09 -25.25 -3.01
N THR A 186 10.27 -26.09 -2.38
CA THR A 186 9.07 -25.66 -1.66
C THR A 186 9.35 -25.08 -0.27
N LYS A 187 10.56 -25.32 0.25
CA LYS A 187 10.99 -24.85 1.58
C LYS A 187 11.65 -23.46 1.50
N LEU A 188 12.16 -23.08 0.32
CA LEU A 188 12.92 -21.85 0.12
C LEU A 188 12.12 -20.80 -0.68
N PRO A 189 12.24 -19.51 -0.32
CA PRO A 189 13.02 -18.96 0.79
C PRO A 189 12.37 -19.19 2.16
N VAL A 190 13.20 -19.26 3.21
CA VAL A 190 12.74 -19.34 4.60
C VAL A 190 12.33 -17.93 5.09
N LYS A 191 11.24 -17.86 5.87
CA LYS A 191 10.82 -16.66 6.60
C LYS A 191 10.69 -16.98 8.08
N GLN A 192 11.21 -16.10 8.93
CA GLN A 192 11.15 -16.22 10.38
C GLN A 192 9.82 -15.73 10.94
N HIS A 193 9.28 -14.65 10.35
CA HIS A 193 8.07 -14.01 10.85
C HIS A 193 6.84 -14.38 10.03
N LYS A 194 5.78 -14.81 10.74
CA LYS A 194 4.43 -14.93 10.16
C LYS A 194 3.65 -13.65 10.44
N THR A 195 3.05 -13.08 9.43
CA THR A 195 2.17 -11.93 9.59
C THR A 195 0.97 -12.33 10.44
N LYS A 196 0.82 -11.70 11.62
CA LYS A 196 -0.38 -11.85 12.44
C LYS A 196 -1.46 -10.92 11.88
N THR A 197 -2.67 -11.47 11.71
CA THR A 197 -3.83 -10.69 11.27
C THR A 197 -4.69 -10.37 12.49
N THR A 198 -5.16 -9.13 12.62
CA THR A 198 -6.08 -8.67 13.65
C THR A 198 -7.44 -8.31 13.05
N ASN A 199 -8.52 -8.54 13.79
CA ASN A 199 -9.85 -8.13 13.38
C ASN A 199 -10.15 -6.72 13.90
N ARG A 200 -10.91 -5.94 13.12
CA ARG A 200 -11.48 -4.64 13.52
C ARG A 200 -12.95 -4.61 13.11
N TYR A 201 -13.76 -3.91 13.87
CA TYR A 201 -15.22 -3.84 13.66
C TYR A 201 -15.62 -2.38 13.50
N PHE A 202 -15.92 -1.99 12.25
CA PHE A 202 -16.27 -0.63 11.87
C PHE A 202 -17.77 -0.50 11.71
N ASN A 203 -18.36 0.52 12.33
CA ASN A 203 -19.78 0.82 12.25
C ASN A 203 -19.94 2.25 11.74
N TYR A 204 -20.22 2.40 10.45
CA TYR A 204 -20.41 3.70 9.80
C TYR A 204 -21.86 4.14 9.86
N ILE A 205 -22.07 5.43 10.07
CA ILE A 205 -23.40 6.04 10.08
C ILE A 205 -23.54 6.97 8.88
N TYR A 206 -24.35 6.58 7.91
CA TYR A 206 -24.74 7.42 6.79
C TYR A 206 -25.91 8.31 7.22
N VAL A 207 -25.63 9.57 7.46
CA VAL A 207 -26.61 10.55 7.92
C VAL A 207 -27.17 11.32 6.72
N ARG A 208 -28.50 11.38 6.58
CA ARG A 208 -29.15 12.16 5.53
C ARG A 208 -29.92 13.33 6.15
N VAL A 209 -29.59 14.55 5.69
CA VAL A 209 -30.26 15.80 6.09
C VAL A 209 -30.59 16.58 4.82
N GLY A 210 -31.80 16.42 4.29
CA GLY A 210 -32.15 16.95 2.97
C GLY A 210 -31.24 16.36 1.88
N ALA A 211 -30.54 17.25 1.14
CA ALA A 211 -29.57 16.91 0.10
C ALA A 211 -28.13 16.75 0.65
N CYS A 212 -27.92 16.77 1.96
CA CYS A 212 -26.61 16.74 2.60
C CYS A 212 -26.39 15.48 3.42
N THR A 213 -25.10 15.18 3.65
CA THR A 213 -24.60 14.18 4.60
C THR A 213 -23.47 14.77 5.44
N TYR A 214 -22.91 13.96 6.35
CA TYR A 214 -21.79 14.34 7.19
C TYR A 214 -20.59 13.45 6.97
N LEU A 215 -19.40 14.06 6.92
CA LEU A 215 -18.12 13.37 6.79
C LEU A 215 -17.16 13.76 7.91
N HIS A 216 -16.21 12.88 8.17
CA HIS A 216 -15.09 13.08 9.06
C HIS A 216 -13.78 12.88 8.29
N LYS A 217 -12.79 13.77 8.46
CA LYS A 217 -11.45 13.54 7.95
C LYS A 217 -10.65 12.76 8.99
N ARG A 218 -10.15 11.59 8.61
CA ARG A 218 -9.31 10.76 9.48
C ARG A 218 -7.98 11.47 9.72
N THR A 219 -7.72 11.92 10.93
CA THR A 219 -6.47 12.62 11.32
C THR A 219 -5.51 11.70 12.07
N GLU A 220 -6.02 10.62 12.65
CA GLU A 220 -5.27 9.68 13.45
C GLU A 220 -4.20 8.94 12.64
N ASP A 221 -3.13 8.50 13.32
CA ASP A 221 -2.06 7.73 12.69
C ASP A 221 -2.45 6.25 12.53
N ASP A 222 -3.40 6.02 11.64
CA ASP A 222 -4.00 4.73 11.34
C ASP A 222 -4.13 4.54 9.81
N ILE A 223 -4.73 3.40 9.40
CA ILE A 223 -5.11 3.17 8.01
C ILE A 223 -6.00 4.30 7.50
N TRP A 224 -5.86 4.62 6.22
CA TRP A 224 -6.66 5.64 5.53
C TRP A 224 -6.57 7.06 6.12
N LYS A 225 -5.50 7.36 6.86
CA LYS A 225 -5.20 8.72 7.33
C LYS A 225 -5.33 9.74 6.20
N ASN A 226 -5.92 10.88 6.48
CA ASN A 226 -6.23 12.00 5.58
C ASN A 226 -7.31 11.71 4.53
N LEU A 227 -7.96 10.54 4.56
CA LEU A 227 -9.17 10.30 3.78
C LEU A 227 -10.41 10.75 4.57
N PHE A 228 -11.48 11.04 3.83
CA PHE A 228 -12.80 11.31 4.40
C PHE A 228 -13.58 10.02 4.53
N GLU A 229 -14.40 9.94 5.58
CA GLU A 229 -15.30 8.83 5.87
C GLU A 229 -16.58 9.33 6.48
N PHE A 230 -17.63 8.51 6.46
CA PHE A 230 -18.81 8.75 7.28
C PHE A 230 -18.47 8.66 8.77
N PRO A 231 -19.29 9.28 9.68
CA PRO A 231 -19.14 9.09 11.11
C PRO A 231 -18.94 7.62 11.47
N LEU A 232 -17.84 7.30 12.16
CA LEU A 232 -17.41 5.94 12.49
C LEU A 232 -17.41 5.73 13.99
N ILE A 233 -17.97 4.59 14.42
CA ILE A 233 -17.75 4.01 15.74
C ILE A 233 -17.06 2.66 15.55
N GLU A 234 -15.83 2.54 16.05
CA GLU A 234 -15.13 1.26 16.11
C GLU A 234 -15.47 0.55 17.42
N THR A 235 -15.78 -0.74 17.34
CA THR A 235 -16.08 -1.60 18.50
C THR A 235 -15.04 -2.71 18.62
N GLU A 236 -14.86 -3.26 19.82
CA GLU A 236 -13.92 -4.36 20.08
C GLU A 236 -14.41 -5.71 19.52
N ALA A 237 -15.75 -5.85 19.37
CA ALA A 237 -16.42 -7.05 18.89
C ALA A 237 -17.58 -6.68 17.97
N PRO A 238 -18.16 -7.66 17.23
CA PRO A 238 -19.42 -7.45 16.50
C PRO A 238 -20.51 -7.00 17.44
N VAL A 239 -21.37 -6.09 16.98
CA VAL A 239 -22.52 -5.59 17.72
C VAL A 239 -23.80 -5.77 16.91
N THR A 240 -24.91 -6.06 17.56
CA THR A 240 -26.24 -6.02 16.95
C THR A 240 -26.70 -4.58 16.75
N GLU A 241 -27.79 -4.38 15.99
CA GLU A 241 -28.36 -3.06 15.79
C GLU A 241 -28.85 -2.43 17.10
N GLU A 242 -29.48 -3.24 17.98
CA GLU A 242 -29.94 -2.81 19.28
C GLU A 242 -28.79 -2.38 20.19
N GLU A 243 -27.74 -3.23 20.29
CA GLU A 243 -26.54 -2.92 21.07
C GLU A 243 -25.86 -1.65 20.56
N PHE A 244 -25.79 -1.47 19.23
CA PHE A 244 -25.15 -0.30 18.62
C PHE A 244 -25.86 0.99 18.98
N ARG A 245 -27.21 1.01 18.92
CA ARG A 245 -27.99 2.19 19.30
C ARG A 245 -27.81 2.59 20.78
N GLU A 246 -27.51 1.61 21.64
CA GLU A 246 -27.34 1.83 23.09
C GLU A 246 -25.94 2.31 23.45
N LEU A 247 -24.96 2.23 22.54
CA LEU A 247 -23.61 2.69 22.83
C LEU A 247 -23.58 4.18 23.19
N PRO A 248 -22.92 4.57 24.29
CA PRO A 248 -22.81 5.97 24.70
C PRO A 248 -22.21 6.86 23.60
N GLN A 249 -21.24 6.33 22.84
CA GLN A 249 -20.56 7.02 21.73
C GLN A 249 -21.55 7.32 20.59
N VAL A 250 -22.48 6.39 20.30
CA VAL A 250 -23.50 6.58 19.28
C VAL A 250 -24.50 7.63 19.76
N ARG A 251 -25.00 7.48 20.98
CA ARG A 251 -26.00 8.41 21.58
C ARG A 251 -25.46 9.85 21.64
N ALA A 252 -24.16 10.02 21.86
CA ALA A 252 -23.52 11.33 21.90
C ALA A 252 -23.57 12.10 20.56
N PHE A 253 -23.82 11.44 19.43
CA PHE A 253 -23.97 12.10 18.13
C PHE A 253 -25.37 12.67 17.91
N PHE A 254 -26.38 12.21 18.67
CA PHE A 254 -27.76 12.51 18.43
C PHE A 254 -28.31 13.51 19.44
N ALA A 255 -29.18 14.40 18.95
CA ALA A 255 -30.08 15.12 19.81
C ALA A 255 -31.18 14.16 20.37
N ASP A 256 -31.87 14.59 21.42
CA ASP A 256 -32.85 13.74 22.12
C ASP A 256 -33.88 13.10 21.17
N GLY A 257 -33.98 11.77 21.23
CA GLY A 257 -34.97 10.98 20.51
C GLY A 257 -34.60 10.62 19.03
N GLU A 258 -33.62 11.26 18.42
CA GLU A 258 -33.31 11.05 17.00
C GLU A 258 -32.62 9.69 16.74
N VAL A 259 -31.97 9.11 17.74
CA VAL A 259 -31.27 7.79 17.62
C VAL A 259 -32.22 6.64 17.25
N SER A 260 -33.52 6.76 17.54
CA SER A 260 -34.52 5.75 17.23
C SER A 260 -34.72 5.53 15.72
N GLY A 261 -34.35 6.51 14.88
CA GLY A 261 -34.38 6.42 13.41
C GLY A 261 -33.22 5.72 12.80
N LEU A 262 -32.17 5.36 13.59
CA LEU A 262 -31.00 4.67 13.11
C LEU A 262 -31.32 3.23 12.74
N ARG A 263 -30.97 2.79 11.53
CA ARG A 263 -31.23 1.43 11.06
C ARG A 263 -30.01 0.84 10.33
N LEU A 264 -29.81 -0.45 10.46
CA LEU A 264 -28.78 -1.19 9.71
C LEU A 264 -29.23 -1.33 8.25
N ILE A 265 -28.41 -0.86 7.31
CA ILE A 265 -28.67 -0.98 5.86
C ILE A 265 -27.77 -2.02 5.18
N SER A 266 -26.60 -2.29 5.74
CA SER A 266 -25.71 -3.35 5.28
C SER A 266 -24.84 -3.81 6.43
N GLY A 267 -24.74 -5.11 6.66
CA GLY A 267 -24.01 -5.66 7.80
C GLY A 267 -22.97 -6.68 7.40
N ASN A 268 -21.94 -6.79 8.25
CA ASN A 268 -20.89 -7.79 8.18
C ASN A 268 -20.12 -7.81 6.83
N VAL A 269 -19.92 -6.63 6.22
CA VAL A 269 -19.11 -6.49 5.00
C VAL A 269 -17.65 -6.71 5.37
N LYS A 270 -17.06 -7.77 4.83
CA LYS A 270 -15.68 -8.15 5.13
C LYS A 270 -14.70 -7.52 4.15
N HIS A 271 -13.72 -6.78 4.68
CA HIS A 271 -12.59 -6.23 3.93
C HIS A 271 -11.27 -6.77 4.48
N VAL A 272 -10.47 -7.43 3.62
CA VAL A 272 -9.20 -8.08 4.01
C VAL A 272 -8.02 -7.22 3.59
N LEU A 273 -7.23 -6.80 4.56
CA LEU A 273 -5.94 -6.13 4.38
C LEU A 273 -4.78 -7.08 4.75
N SER A 274 -3.55 -6.69 4.47
CA SER A 274 -2.36 -7.53 4.73
C SER A 274 -2.20 -7.98 6.18
N HIS A 275 -2.57 -7.12 7.15
CA HIS A 275 -2.43 -7.41 8.59
C HIS A 275 -3.73 -7.26 9.37
N ARG A 276 -4.84 -6.94 8.70
CA ARG A 276 -6.14 -6.68 9.35
C ARG A 276 -7.28 -7.26 8.53
N VAL A 277 -8.30 -7.75 9.22
CA VAL A 277 -9.61 -8.03 8.63
C VAL A 277 -10.58 -7.04 9.24
N ILE A 278 -11.25 -6.26 8.40
CA ILE A 278 -12.24 -5.28 8.85
C ILE A 278 -13.61 -5.86 8.55
N TYR A 279 -14.45 -5.90 9.58
CA TYR A 279 -15.87 -6.23 9.47
C TYR A 279 -16.64 -4.93 9.62
N THR A 280 -17.44 -4.59 8.63
CA THR A 280 -18.08 -3.27 8.54
C THR A 280 -19.57 -3.42 8.51
N ASN A 281 -20.25 -2.65 9.38
CA ASN A 281 -21.67 -2.39 9.34
C ASN A 281 -21.91 -0.96 8.83
N PHE A 282 -22.94 -0.78 8.04
CA PHE A 282 -23.41 0.53 7.59
C PHE A 282 -24.82 0.75 8.14
N TYR A 283 -24.97 1.83 8.87
CA TYR A 283 -26.25 2.30 9.40
C TYR A 283 -26.68 3.54 8.64
N GLU A 284 -27.98 3.75 8.55
CA GLU A 284 -28.56 4.97 7.99
C GLU A 284 -29.47 5.63 9.02
N VAL A 285 -29.46 6.96 9.03
CA VAL A 285 -30.43 7.78 9.73
C VAL A 285 -30.83 8.97 8.86
N VAL A 286 -32.12 9.28 8.84
CA VAL A 286 -32.67 10.48 8.18
C VAL A 286 -33.06 11.46 9.26
N LEU A 287 -32.47 12.64 9.25
CA LEU A 287 -32.68 13.68 10.24
C LEU A 287 -33.38 14.90 9.60
N PRO A 288 -34.17 15.66 10.40
CA PRO A 288 -34.77 16.91 9.93
C PRO A 288 -33.71 17.98 9.67
N GLU A 289 -34.01 18.94 8.81
CA GLU A 289 -33.01 19.97 8.40
C GLU A 289 -32.53 20.85 9.55
N ASN A 290 -33.35 21.00 10.60
CA ASN A 290 -33.04 21.74 11.82
C ASN A 290 -32.37 20.91 12.91
N SER A 291 -32.03 19.64 12.64
CA SER A 291 -31.30 18.81 13.61
C SER A 291 -29.94 19.39 13.97
N THR A 292 -29.57 19.32 15.23
CA THR A 292 -28.25 19.66 15.75
C THR A 292 -27.33 18.45 15.89
N SER A 293 -27.83 17.25 15.58
CA SER A 293 -27.07 16.01 15.58
C SER A 293 -25.94 16.12 14.56
N PHE A 294 -24.81 15.47 14.85
CA PHE A 294 -23.63 15.43 14.00
C PHE A 294 -22.99 16.81 13.69
N SER A 295 -23.30 17.86 14.45
CA SER A 295 -22.78 19.23 14.23
C SER A 295 -21.24 19.34 14.30
N ALA A 296 -20.56 18.37 14.91
CA ALA A 296 -19.10 18.30 14.95
C ALA A 296 -18.45 17.78 13.65
N PHE A 297 -19.25 17.28 12.71
CA PHE A 297 -18.80 16.71 11.44
C PHE A 297 -18.93 17.70 10.30
N LEU A 298 -18.17 17.48 9.22
CA LEU A 298 -18.24 18.30 8.01
C LEU A 298 -19.54 17.99 7.24
N ARG A 299 -20.43 18.97 7.12
CA ARG A 299 -21.63 18.84 6.29
C ARG A 299 -21.29 19.07 4.83
N VAL A 300 -21.60 18.10 3.97
CA VAL A 300 -21.37 18.13 2.54
C VAL A 300 -22.62 17.77 1.77
N LYS A 301 -22.75 18.26 0.53
CA LYS A 301 -23.84 17.80 -0.34
C LYS A 301 -23.55 16.39 -0.82
N ILE A 302 -24.60 15.57 -0.94
CA ILE A 302 -24.49 14.18 -1.42
C ILE A 302 -23.99 14.15 -2.86
N GLU A 303 -24.34 15.14 -3.68
CA GLU A 303 -23.88 15.28 -5.07
C GLU A 303 -22.35 15.52 -5.19
N ASP A 304 -21.71 16.00 -4.13
CA ASP A 304 -20.27 16.31 -4.10
C ASP A 304 -19.43 15.11 -3.59
N LEU A 305 -20.03 13.93 -3.36
CA LEU A 305 -19.34 12.73 -2.85
C LEU A 305 -18.55 11.94 -3.92
N GLU A 306 -18.52 12.36 -5.17
CA GLU A 306 -17.83 11.70 -6.27
C GLU A 306 -16.30 11.93 -6.32
#